data_5c9fcdb4d07da1e0ab5222cf6c1d4bfd
#
_entry.id   5c9fcdb4d07da1e0ab5222cf6c1d4bfd
#
_cell.length_a   1.000
_cell.length_b   1.000
_cell.length_c   1.000
_cell.angle_alpha   90.00
_cell.angle_beta   90.00
_cell.angle_gamma   90.00
#
_symmetry.space_group_name_H-M   'P 1'
#
loop_
_entity.id
_entity.type
_entity.pdbx_description
1 polymer ?
#
loop_
_entity_poly.entity_id
_entity_poly.type
_entity_poly.pdbx_seq_one_letter_code
_entity_poly.pdbx_strand_id
1 'polypeptide(L)'
;RSYAIGLREMYQKFIRNRLSFFLPHCDGKKFLNDRTNDLVMLTKGNQLGGTCHGAVFSLLRIIQCDPTWMIFTNHGVKYHEFTGPKRWLVATTLWEVMADSVWPEYQRLIPRAELGQYAPNYGDPELYPEEAKKGLKGKELTFKDGRTKQLKLQISGSVLIFNVYTQPQGVFESRQYDGGHPDEQMKEAQFDGFDERGRSRLNWQCCFTLTGHKIKGRPDTGMGQWMHKKLFLGEDTKGHSIGKYKLWPAGTPDAIYPKASKVKAHIKWVVNPKKNKDQRAQREGEARWFGGWESSDGLVISNWNERFHLLPSDTKIEGDWTKYRAIDHGIKKPTAVLWLAATPWGDKILYREYYETDLVIAKHCEKILKACGNKRRNIDSYYDEEIKSNIQLFDEEFTNETYFSSVLDAHSYNTRSAERDRSLGQLYNDYGLSCTPAKSETFATIIPKMEGLLEYDPKKPHIMHEFWKRHLIPDAQYQRWLALNHNNFLGGCECYVLEDLFHFQSEITSWQINEETDKPIVKNDHLMACFRYVVSEQPVYFGDRWDEIVDDQRTLTRQQQTGTRYTGYG
;
A
#
# COMPACT_ATOMS: atom_id res chain seq x y z
N ARG A 1 -18.22 22.85 43.98
CA ARG A 1 -17.15 22.14 44.76
C ARG A 1 -17.00 20.69 44.30
N SER A 2 -18.08 19.94 44.07
CA SER A 2 -18.04 18.54 43.54
C SER A 2 -17.40 18.45 42.13
N TYR A 3 -17.70 19.39 41.23
CA TYR A 3 -17.12 19.42 39.88
C TYR A 3 -15.59 19.63 39.91
N ALA A 4 -15.10 20.50 40.76
CA ALA A 4 -13.66 20.75 40.92
C ALA A 4 -12.92 19.54 41.50
N ILE A 5 -13.55 18.78 42.39
CA ILE A 5 -13.01 17.52 42.95
C ILE A 5 -12.94 16.47 41.83
N GLY A 6 -13.99 16.32 41.05
CA GLY A 6 -14.01 15.38 39.92
C GLY A 6 -12.97 15.69 38.84
N LEU A 7 -12.75 16.95 38.50
CA LEU A 7 -11.69 17.37 37.59
C LEU A 7 -10.29 17.07 38.15
N ARG A 8 -10.07 17.28 39.43
CA ARG A 8 -8.79 16.97 40.09
C ARG A 8 -8.51 15.47 40.07
N GLU A 9 -9.50 14.64 40.38
CA GLU A 9 -9.37 13.19 40.32
C GLU A 9 -9.09 12.69 38.89
N MET A 10 -9.79 13.24 37.89
CA MET A 10 -9.57 12.91 36.49
C MET A 10 -8.16 13.31 36.04
N TYR A 11 -7.69 14.49 36.45
CA TYR A 11 -6.34 14.96 36.18
C TYR A 11 -5.28 14.05 36.82
N GLN A 12 -5.49 13.59 38.06
CA GLN A 12 -4.60 12.62 38.71
C GLN A 12 -4.58 11.26 37.99
N LYS A 13 -5.73 10.76 37.52
CA LYS A 13 -5.81 9.55 36.68
C LYS A 13 -5.05 9.74 35.37
N PHE A 14 -5.23 10.89 34.70
CA PHE A 14 -4.53 11.22 33.46
C PHE A 14 -3.00 11.25 33.64
N ILE A 15 -2.50 11.89 34.67
CA ILE A 15 -1.05 11.93 34.93
C ILE A 15 -0.48 10.54 35.20
N ARG A 16 -1.22 9.68 35.91
CA ARG A 16 -0.77 8.32 36.26
C ARG A 16 -0.81 7.35 35.09
N ASN A 17 -1.72 7.56 34.15
CA ASN A 17 -1.91 6.67 33.01
C ASN A 17 -2.44 7.43 31.78
N ARG A 18 -1.54 8.08 31.06
CA ARG A 18 -1.89 8.83 29.84
C ARG A 18 -2.35 7.93 28.71
N LEU A 19 -1.91 6.67 28.68
CA LEU A 19 -2.32 5.71 27.65
C LEU A 19 -3.84 5.52 27.65
N SER A 20 -4.47 5.45 28.84
CA SER A 20 -5.92 5.26 28.96
C SER A 20 -6.75 6.40 28.34
N PHE A 21 -6.14 7.60 28.18
CA PHE A 21 -6.76 8.81 27.62
C PHE A 21 -6.26 9.13 26.20
N PHE A 22 -5.49 8.25 25.58
CA PHE A 22 -4.96 8.50 24.24
C PHE A 22 -6.11 8.61 23.23
N LEU A 23 -6.08 9.67 22.43
CA LEU A 23 -7.05 9.90 21.35
C LEU A 23 -6.38 9.65 19.99
N PRO A 24 -6.66 8.53 19.34
CA PRO A 24 -6.13 8.26 18.00
C PRO A 24 -6.86 9.08 16.93
N HIS A 25 -6.15 9.49 15.89
CA HIS A 25 -6.80 9.95 14.65
C HIS A 25 -7.41 8.76 13.88
N CYS A 26 -8.22 9.03 12.83
CA CYS A 26 -9.01 8.00 12.15
C CYS A 26 -8.19 6.80 11.67
N ASP A 27 -7.12 7.03 10.90
CA ASP A 27 -6.27 5.95 10.37
C ASP A 27 -5.37 5.35 11.44
N GLY A 28 -4.91 6.16 12.39
CA GLY A 28 -4.26 5.65 13.59
C GLY A 28 -5.13 4.70 14.39
N LYS A 29 -6.45 4.93 14.44
CA LYS A 29 -7.40 4.01 15.07
C LYS A 29 -7.50 2.69 14.31
N LYS A 30 -7.54 2.71 12.97
CA LYS A 30 -7.51 1.48 12.15
C LYS A 30 -6.23 0.70 12.40
N PHE A 31 -5.08 1.38 12.37
CA PHE A 31 -3.78 0.81 12.67
C PHE A 31 -3.74 0.16 14.06
N LEU A 32 -4.21 0.83 15.11
CA LEU A 32 -4.27 0.29 16.47
C LEU A 32 -5.18 -0.93 16.59
N ASN A 33 -6.25 -0.99 15.80
CA ASN A 33 -7.25 -2.05 15.80
C ASN A 33 -6.87 -3.26 14.94
N ASP A 34 -5.81 -3.18 14.16
CA ASP A 34 -5.35 -4.29 13.34
C ASP A 34 -4.79 -5.41 14.24
N ARG A 35 -5.44 -6.56 14.20
CA ARG A 35 -5.12 -7.78 14.98
C ARG A 35 -4.89 -9.00 14.10
N THR A 36 -5.07 -8.84 12.79
CA THR A 36 -5.10 -9.94 11.83
C THR A 36 -3.81 -10.05 11.03
N ASN A 37 -3.06 -8.95 10.94
CA ASN A 37 -1.83 -8.91 10.18
C ASN A 37 -0.61 -9.00 11.12
N ASP A 38 0.38 -9.78 10.73
CA ASP A 38 1.61 -9.95 11.50
C ASP A 38 2.50 -8.71 11.41
N LEU A 39 2.48 -8.05 10.26
CA LEU A 39 3.19 -6.81 10.02
C LEU A 39 2.22 -5.70 9.66
N VAL A 40 2.24 -4.65 10.44
CA VAL A 40 1.35 -3.49 10.27
C VAL A 40 2.19 -2.23 10.12
N MET A 41 1.85 -1.39 9.15
CA MET A 41 2.60 -0.16 8.91
C MET A 41 1.68 1.05 8.95
N LEU A 42 2.12 2.09 9.63
CA LEU A 42 1.54 3.42 9.59
C LEU A 42 2.51 4.35 8.85
N THR A 43 2.21 4.69 7.60
CA THR A 43 2.89 5.78 6.91
C THR A 43 2.28 7.09 7.34
N LYS A 44 3.13 8.03 7.72
CA LYS A 44 2.68 9.28 8.36
C LYS A 44 3.10 10.50 7.54
N GLY A 45 2.18 11.44 7.39
CA GLY A 45 2.50 12.83 7.07
C GLY A 45 3.24 13.49 8.23
N ASN A 46 3.79 14.68 8.01
CA ASN A 46 4.50 15.42 9.06
C ASN A 46 3.59 15.70 10.28
N GLN A 47 4.15 15.53 11.47
CA GLN A 47 3.53 15.88 12.76
C GLN A 47 2.24 15.10 13.12
N LEU A 48 2.02 13.92 12.55
CA LEU A 48 0.88 13.06 12.88
C LEU A 48 1.08 12.20 14.13
N GLY A 49 2.23 12.31 14.79
CA GLY A 49 2.52 11.51 15.97
C GLY A 49 2.59 10.01 15.68
N GLY A 50 3.17 9.61 14.54
CA GLY A 50 3.31 8.20 14.18
C GLY A 50 4.07 7.41 15.24
N THR A 51 5.22 7.91 15.70
CA THR A 51 5.99 7.33 16.81
C THR A 51 5.11 7.11 18.04
N CYS A 52 4.23 8.08 18.35
CA CYS A 52 3.27 7.98 19.44
C CYS A 52 2.25 6.83 19.20
N HIS A 53 1.69 6.71 17.99
CA HIS A 53 0.79 5.61 17.65
C HIS A 53 1.48 4.25 17.69
N GLY A 54 2.74 4.16 17.25
CA GLY A 54 3.55 2.95 17.37
C GLY A 54 3.82 2.58 18.82
N ALA A 55 4.09 3.57 19.68
CA ALA A 55 4.21 3.35 21.12
C ALA A 55 2.89 2.84 21.73
N VAL A 56 1.75 3.45 21.39
CA VAL A 56 0.42 2.99 21.82
C VAL A 56 0.15 1.56 21.32
N PHE A 57 0.39 1.27 20.03
CA PHE A 57 0.25 -0.06 19.47
C PHE A 57 1.04 -1.11 20.27
N SER A 58 2.30 -0.80 20.58
CA SER A 58 3.19 -1.64 21.37
C SER A 58 2.65 -1.85 22.78
N LEU A 59 2.34 -0.77 23.49
CA LEU A 59 1.91 -0.81 24.87
C LEU A 59 0.61 -1.59 25.07
N LEU A 60 -0.36 -1.44 24.16
CA LEU A 60 -1.61 -2.21 24.20
C LEU A 60 -1.41 -3.73 24.10
N ARG A 61 -0.23 -4.19 23.70
CA ARG A 61 0.12 -5.62 23.53
C ARG A 61 1.01 -6.17 24.63
N ILE A 62 1.75 -5.30 25.32
CA ILE A 62 2.80 -5.74 26.26
C ILE A 62 2.48 -5.41 27.72
N ILE A 63 1.44 -4.62 27.99
CA ILE A 63 1.02 -4.34 29.36
C ILE A 63 -0.40 -4.85 29.60
N GLN A 64 -0.72 -5.07 30.86
CA GLN A 64 -2.08 -5.38 31.27
C GLN A 64 -2.93 -4.12 31.21
N CYS A 65 -3.93 -4.11 30.32
CA CYS A 65 -4.86 -3.01 30.15
C CYS A 65 -6.14 -3.26 30.92
N ASP A 66 -6.76 -2.17 31.38
CA ASP A 66 -8.10 -2.23 31.97
C ASP A 66 -9.14 -2.00 30.85
N PRO A 67 -10.09 -2.92 30.63
CA PRO A 67 -11.12 -2.77 29.59
C PRO A 67 -11.98 -1.52 29.72
N THR A 68 -12.01 -0.90 30.91
CA THR A 68 -12.77 0.33 31.18
C THR A 68 -12.02 1.60 30.79
N TRP A 69 -10.76 1.52 30.33
CA TRP A 69 -10.01 2.68 29.92
C TRP A 69 -10.69 3.44 28.78
N MET A 70 -10.59 4.76 28.80
CA MET A 70 -11.23 5.64 27.82
C MET A 70 -10.82 5.35 26.38
N ILE A 71 -9.58 4.89 26.16
CA ILE A 71 -9.11 4.49 24.84
C ILE A 71 -9.97 3.38 24.21
N PHE A 72 -10.51 2.47 25.02
CA PHE A 72 -11.39 1.40 24.55
C PHE A 72 -12.85 1.83 24.51
N THR A 73 -13.33 2.46 25.58
CA THR A 73 -14.75 2.77 25.75
C THR A 73 -15.22 3.97 24.95
N ASN A 74 -14.40 5.03 24.87
CA ASN A 74 -14.80 6.31 24.29
C ASN A 74 -14.12 6.61 22.94
N HIS A 75 -12.99 5.95 22.64
CA HIS A 75 -12.23 6.22 21.41
C HIS A 75 -12.27 5.07 20.41
N GLY A 76 -12.96 3.98 20.73
CA GLY A 76 -13.24 2.86 19.82
C GLY A 76 -12.00 2.06 19.44
N VAL A 77 -10.97 2.04 20.27
CA VAL A 77 -9.86 1.11 20.16
C VAL A 77 -10.30 -0.24 20.74
N LYS A 78 -9.97 -1.34 20.07
CA LYS A 78 -10.33 -2.67 20.52
C LYS A 78 -9.45 -3.09 21.69
N TYR A 79 -10.08 -3.57 22.76
CA TYR A 79 -9.38 -4.18 23.88
C TYR A 79 -8.61 -5.42 23.42
N HIS A 80 -7.44 -5.64 24.00
CA HIS A 80 -6.61 -6.82 23.79
C HIS A 80 -6.27 -7.44 25.15
N GLU A 81 -6.61 -8.72 25.30
CA GLU A 81 -6.29 -9.44 26.52
C GLU A 81 -4.78 -9.63 26.65
N PHE A 82 -4.27 -9.39 27.84
CA PHE A 82 -2.86 -9.58 28.14
C PHE A 82 -2.55 -11.07 28.32
N THR A 83 -1.70 -11.61 27.45
CA THR A 83 -1.36 -13.04 27.41
C THR A 83 -0.04 -13.38 28.11
N GLY A 84 0.45 -12.47 28.97
CA GLY A 84 1.69 -12.63 29.73
C GLY A 84 2.83 -11.72 29.27
N PRO A 85 3.97 -11.76 29.98
CA PRO A 85 5.12 -10.91 29.71
C PRO A 85 5.67 -11.08 28.30
N LYS A 86 5.99 -9.97 27.64
CA LYS A 86 6.50 -9.91 26.26
C LYS A 86 7.91 -9.30 26.22
N ARG A 87 8.68 -9.73 25.24
CA ARG A 87 9.96 -9.11 24.86
C ARG A 87 9.74 -8.33 23.57
N TRP A 88 9.77 -7.01 23.68
CA TRP A 88 9.35 -6.11 22.60
C TRP A 88 10.50 -5.25 22.11
N LEU A 89 10.82 -5.33 20.83
CA LEU A 89 11.82 -4.48 20.19
C LEU A 89 11.26 -3.05 20.02
N VAL A 90 12.06 -2.06 20.35
CA VAL A 90 11.85 -0.65 19.98
C VAL A 90 13.12 -0.21 19.26
N ALA A 91 13.01 0.12 17.98
CA ALA A 91 14.18 0.44 17.17
C ALA A 91 13.97 1.70 16.34
N THR A 92 15.03 2.45 16.10
CA THR A 92 15.03 3.66 15.28
C THR A 92 16.40 3.91 14.64
N THR A 93 16.55 4.98 13.90
CA THR A 93 17.75 5.27 13.09
C THR A 93 19.02 5.48 13.93
N LEU A 94 18.97 6.31 14.96
CA LEU A 94 20.12 6.75 15.78
C LEU A 94 19.77 6.80 17.25
N TRP A 95 20.79 6.75 18.13
CA TRP A 95 20.59 6.87 19.56
C TRP A 95 20.08 8.24 20.01
N GLU A 96 20.42 9.31 19.29
CA GLU A 96 19.90 10.65 19.52
C GLU A 96 18.39 10.69 19.22
N VAL A 97 17.94 10.06 18.14
CA VAL A 97 16.51 9.96 17.81
C VAL A 97 15.78 9.10 18.85
N MET A 98 16.41 8.03 19.34
CA MET A 98 15.87 7.22 20.43
C MET A 98 15.67 8.06 21.69
N ALA A 99 16.67 8.86 22.07
CA ALA A 99 16.65 9.68 23.29
C ALA A 99 15.66 10.86 23.18
N ASP A 100 15.63 11.53 22.02
CA ASP A 100 14.94 12.82 21.88
C ASP A 100 13.50 12.69 21.35
N SER A 101 13.20 11.59 20.69
CA SER A 101 11.89 11.41 20.02
C SER A 101 11.15 10.15 20.45
N VAL A 102 11.79 8.98 20.41
CA VAL A 102 11.10 7.71 20.61
C VAL A 102 10.86 7.43 22.09
N TRP A 103 11.90 7.48 22.91
CA TRP A 103 11.79 7.22 24.34
C TRP A 103 10.86 8.17 25.07
N PRO A 104 10.87 9.50 24.84
CA PRO A 104 9.92 10.41 25.48
C PRO A 104 8.46 10.05 25.24
N GLU A 105 8.10 9.56 24.04
CA GLU A 105 6.73 9.10 23.75
C GLU A 105 6.38 7.85 24.57
N TYR A 106 7.26 6.88 24.65
CA TYR A 106 7.06 5.71 25.50
C TYR A 106 6.97 6.09 26.97
N GLN A 107 7.91 6.88 27.47
CA GLN A 107 7.94 7.33 28.87
C GLN A 107 6.67 8.08 29.27
N ARG A 108 6.15 8.89 28.35
CA ARG A 108 4.91 9.65 28.56
C ARG A 108 3.67 8.76 28.63
N LEU A 109 3.62 7.70 27.83
CA LEU A 109 2.45 6.84 27.64
C LEU A 109 2.42 5.65 28.60
N ILE A 110 3.57 5.09 28.95
CA ILE A 110 3.62 3.95 29.89
C ILE A 110 3.03 4.38 31.25
N PRO A 111 2.07 3.60 31.79
CA PRO A 111 1.55 3.86 33.13
C PRO A 111 2.69 3.98 34.16
N ARG A 112 2.60 4.95 35.04
CA ARG A 112 3.66 5.20 36.05
C ARG A 112 3.98 3.98 36.90
N ALA A 113 2.99 3.18 37.23
CA ALA A 113 3.17 1.96 37.99
C ALA A 113 4.02 0.91 37.24
N GLU A 114 3.95 0.88 35.90
CA GLU A 114 4.81 0.03 35.06
C GLU A 114 6.24 0.58 34.95
N LEU A 115 6.43 1.90 34.93
CA LEU A 115 7.75 2.53 34.85
C LEU A 115 8.52 2.42 36.18
N GLY A 116 7.85 2.44 37.31
CA GLY A 116 8.48 2.48 38.63
C GLY A 116 9.44 3.67 38.76
N GLN A 117 10.68 3.44 39.13
CA GLN A 117 11.72 4.46 39.30
C GLN A 117 12.09 5.25 38.02
N TYR A 118 11.70 4.79 36.84
CA TYR A 118 11.91 5.50 35.55
C TYR A 118 10.74 6.44 35.21
N ALA A 119 9.72 6.51 36.06
CA ALA A 119 8.60 7.40 35.85
C ALA A 119 9.04 8.88 36.01
N PRO A 120 8.47 9.80 35.20
CA PRO A 120 8.72 11.21 35.35
C PRO A 120 8.39 11.69 36.76
N ASN A 121 9.28 12.50 37.37
CA ASN A 121 9.14 13.05 38.72
C ASN A 121 8.97 11.98 39.82
N TYR A 122 9.55 10.78 39.65
CA TYR A 122 9.54 9.75 40.69
C TYR A 122 10.20 10.23 41.96
N GLY A 123 9.51 10.06 43.10
CA GLY A 123 9.93 10.60 44.39
C GLY A 123 9.48 12.04 44.69
N ASP A 124 8.70 12.65 43.78
CA ASP A 124 8.00 13.91 44.05
C ASP A 124 6.96 13.71 45.17
N PRO A 125 6.93 14.54 46.23
CA PRO A 125 6.02 14.38 47.37
C PRO A 125 4.54 14.45 47.02
N GLU A 126 4.15 15.18 45.99
CA GLU A 126 2.76 15.30 45.57
C GLU A 126 2.32 14.11 44.72
N LEU A 127 3.22 13.58 43.90
CA LEU A 127 2.91 12.51 42.93
C LEU A 127 3.24 11.12 43.47
N TYR A 128 4.26 11.01 44.33
CA TYR A 128 4.77 9.75 44.89
C TYR A 128 5.06 9.92 46.39
N PRO A 129 4.05 10.16 47.22
CA PRO A 129 4.23 10.48 48.63
C PRO A 129 4.97 9.40 49.45
N GLU A 130 4.71 8.12 49.15
CA GLU A 130 5.35 7.01 49.86
C GLU A 130 6.82 6.81 49.45
N GLU A 131 7.13 7.03 48.19
CA GLU A 131 8.49 6.97 47.65
C GLU A 131 9.30 8.17 48.15
N ALA A 132 8.68 9.35 48.17
CA ALA A 132 9.31 10.57 48.71
C ALA A 132 9.64 10.43 50.20
N LYS A 133 8.73 9.86 51.01
CA LYS A 133 8.98 9.56 52.45
C LYS A 133 10.19 8.63 52.64
N LYS A 134 10.42 7.70 51.69
CA LYS A 134 11.55 6.78 51.71
C LYS A 134 12.82 7.38 51.11
N GLY A 135 12.82 8.65 50.67
CA GLY A 135 13.93 9.30 50.02
C GLY A 135 14.33 8.73 48.67
N LEU A 136 13.41 8.02 48.00
CA LEU A 136 13.68 7.41 46.71
C LEU A 136 13.72 8.47 45.61
N LYS A 137 14.69 8.33 44.70
CA LYS A 137 14.87 9.24 43.57
C LYS A 137 14.63 8.52 42.26
N GLY A 138 14.14 9.24 41.27
CA GLY A 138 13.97 8.74 39.90
C GLY A 138 15.32 8.35 39.27
N LYS A 139 15.26 7.38 38.34
CA LYS A 139 16.38 7.03 37.49
C LYS A 139 16.07 7.46 36.05
N GLU A 140 17.11 7.93 35.39
CA GLU A 140 17.04 8.25 33.97
C GLU A 140 17.51 7.07 33.12
N LEU A 141 16.78 6.76 32.05
CA LEU A 141 17.22 5.81 31.05
C LEU A 141 18.04 6.56 29.99
N THR A 142 19.36 6.37 30.02
CA THR A 142 20.28 7.06 29.11
C THR A 142 20.67 6.17 27.93
N PHE A 143 20.86 6.77 26.75
CA PHE A 143 21.22 6.11 25.50
C PHE A 143 22.61 6.52 24.97
N LYS A 144 23.45 7.12 25.83
CA LYS A 144 24.72 7.73 25.43
C LYS A 144 25.89 6.78 25.19
N ASP A 145 25.81 5.54 25.63
CA ASP A 145 26.90 4.54 25.54
C ASP A 145 26.84 3.65 24.30
N GLY A 146 25.90 3.89 23.39
CA GLY A 146 25.77 3.15 22.12
C GLY A 146 25.40 1.67 22.26
N ARG A 147 25.04 1.21 23.46
CA ARG A 147 24.68 -0.20 23.72
C ARG A 147 23.17 -0.38 23.78
N THR A 148 22.72 -1.58 23.41
CA THR A 148 21.33 -2.00 23.62
C THR A 148 20.89 -1.75 25.06
N LYS A 149 19.77 -1.09 25.24
CA LYS A 149 19.13 -0.87 26.54
C LYS A 149 17.93 -1.77 26.72
N GLN A 150 17.61 -2.09 27.95
CA GLN A 150 16.42 -2.87 28.31
C GLN A 150 15.72 -2.20 29.48
N LEU A 151 14.41 -2.13 29.39
CA LEU A 151 13.55 -1.68 30.47
C LEU A 151 12.53 -2.78 30.78
N LYS A 152 12.60 -3.35 31.99
CA LYS A 152 11.59 -4.27 32.48
C LYS A 152 10.47 -3.46 33.14
N LEU A 153 9.26 -3.68 32.68
CA LEU A 153 8.04 -3.11 33.23
C LEU A 153 7.68 -3.82 34.53
N GLN A 154 7.23 -3.08 35.52
CA GLN A 154 7.14 -3.56 36.91
C GLN A 154 5.95 -4.50 37.15
N ILE A 155 4.79 -4.23 36.54
CA ILE A 155 3.56 -4.99 36.76
C ILE A 155 3.43 -6.11 35.72
N SER A 156 3.51 -5.78 34.43
CA SER A 156 3.39 -6.74 33.35
C SER A 156 4.57 -7.71 33.26
N GLY A 157 5.73 -7.32 33.79
CA GLY A 157 6.96 -8.07 33.64
C GLY A 157 7.53 -8.06 32.21
N SER A 158 6.88 -7.37 31.28
CA SER A 158 7.34 -7.24 29.89
C SER A 158 8.65 -6.44 29.81
N VAL A 159 9.41 -6.68 28.76
CA VAL A 159 10.73 -6.05 28.55
C VAL A 159 10.74 -5.29 27.24
N LEU A 160 10.94 -3.99 27.29
CA LEU A 160 11.27 -3.16 26.13
C LEU A 160 12.78 -3.27 25.87
N ILE A 161 13.13 -3.51 24.62
CA ILE A 161 14.52 -3.67 24.15
C ILE A 161 14.76 -2.59 23.10
N PHE A 162 15.64 -1.64 23.43
CA PHE A 162 15.92 -0.48 22.58
C PHE A 162 17.19 -0.71 21.77
N ASN A 163 17.08 -0.60 20.44
CA ASN A 163 18.17 -0.73 19.48
C ASN A 163 18.13 0.39 18.43
N VAL A 164 19.21 0.54 17.68
CA VAL A 164 19.27 1.49 16.55
C VAL A 164 19.86 0.80 15.31
N TYR A 165 19.49 1.29 14.12
CA TYR A 165 19.87 0.66 12.84
C TYR A 165 21.35 0.84 12.46
N THR A 166 22.10 1.65 13.23
CA THR A 166 23.56 1.71 13.11
C THR A 166 24.26 0.51 13.75
N GLN A 167 23.56 -0.28 14.58
CA GLN A 167 24.09 -1.50 15.18
C GLN A 167 24.20 -2.64 14.14
N PRO A 168 25.16 -3.59 14.34
CA PRO A 168 25.28 -4.76 13.47
C PRO A 168 24.01 -5.61 13.46
N GLN A 169 23.77 -6.31 12.33
CA GLN A 169 22.64 -7.23 12.14
C GLN A 169 22.51 -8.25 13.29
N GLY A 170 23.63 -8.85 13.72
CA GLY A 170 23.65 -9.86 14.79
C GLY A 170 23.03 -9.41 16.12
N VAL A 171 22.90 -8.08 16.36
CA VAL A 171 22.21 -7.57 17.55
C VAL A 171 20.71 -7.87 17.48
N PHE A 172 20.11 -7.84 16.30
CA PHE A 172 18.70 -8.14 16.06
C PHE A 172 18.43 -9.64 16.03
N GLU A 173 19.43 -10.44 15.69
CA GLU A 173 19.37 -11.92 15.67
C GLU A 173 19.64 -12.56 17.03
N SER A 174 20.28 -11.84 17.94
CA SER A 174 20.81 -12.42 19.20
C SER A 174 19.75 -12.73 20.25
N ARG A 175 18.49 -12.34 20.04
CA ARG A 175 17.42 -12.44 21.04
C ARG A 175 16.10 -12.90 20.42
N GLN A 176 15.25 -13.49 21.25
CA GLN A 176 13.88 -13.76 20.88
C GLN A 176 13.00 -12.54 21.17
N TYR A 177 12.07 -12.25 20.26
CA TYR A 177 11.12 -11.15 20.37
C TYR A 177 9.70 -11.69 20.20
N ASP A 178 8.77 -11.12 20.94
CA ASP A 178 7.34 -11.39 20.79
C ASP A 178 6.65 -10.37 19.87
N GLY A 179 7.41 -9.38 19.43
CA GLY A 179 7.00 -8.34 18.50
C GLY A 179 7.92 -7.12 18.56
N GLY A 180 7.56 -6.06 17.86
CA GLY A 180 8.37 -4.85 17.85
C GLY A 180 7.71 -3.63 17.22
N HIS A 181 8.37 -2.48 17.47
CA HIS A 181 8.09 -1.19 16.88
C HIS A 181 9.38 -0.59 16.31
N PRO A 182 9.74 -0.93 15.08
CA PRO A 182 10.68 -0.12 14.29
C PRO A 182 10.05 1.23 13.94
N ASP A 183 10.69 2.32 14.37
CA ASP A 183 10.34 3.69 13.96
C ASP A 183 11.32 4.14 12.87
N GLU A 184 10.81 4.51 11.71
CA GLU A 184 11.50 4.70 10.45
C GLU A 184 12.04 3.39 9.82
N GLN A 185 12.65 3.48 8.63
CA GLN A 185 13.09 2.34 7.85
C GLN A 185 14.23 1.55 8.51
N MET A 186 13.99 0.28 8.75
CA MET A 186 15.01 -0.71 9.13
C MET A 186 15.73 -1.24 7.88
N LYS A 187 16.98 -1.68 8.01
CA LYS A 187 17.67 -2.40 6.94
C LYS A 187 17.05 -3.78 6.75
N GLU A 188 16.94 -4.25 5.50
CA GLU A 188 16.31 -5.53 5.20
C GLU A 188 16.92 -6.70 5.99
N ALA A 189 18.25 -6.83 5.98
CA ALA A 189 18.92 -7.89 6.73
C ALA A 189 18.68 -7.84 8.24
N GLN A 190 18.55 -6.64 8.83
CA GLN A 190 18.21 -6.49 10.25
C GLN A 190 16.77 -6.90 10.53
N PHE A 191 15.85 -6.57 9.59
CA PHE A 191 14.47 -7.00 9.68
C PHE A 191 14.34 -8.52 9.57
N ASP A 192 15.03 -9.14 8.62
CA ASP A 192 15.00 -10.59 8.44
C ASP A 192 15.48 -11.31 9.69
N GLY A 193 16.59 -10.87 10.29
CA GLY A 193 17.07 -11.42 11.55
C GLY A 193 16.10 -11.23 12.73
N PHE A 194 15.43 -10.10 12.79
CA PHE A 194 14.39 -9.83 13.79
C PHE A 194 13.13 -10.69 13.57
N ASP A 195 12.66 -10.78 12.33
CA ASP A 195 11.46 -11.52 11.93
C ASP A 195 11.65 -13.04 12.18
N GLU A 196 12.79 -13.62 11.81
CA GLU A 196 13.11 -15.01 12.08
C GLU A 196 13.04 -15.36 13.56
N ARG A 197 13.47 -14.46 14.44
CA ARG A 197 13.41 -14.64 15.89
C ARG A 197 12.00 -14.49 16.47
N GLY A 198 11.13 -13.83 15.75
CA GLY A 198 9.71 -13.66 16.09
C GLY A 198 8.81 -14.78 15.62
N ARG A 199 9.08 -15.39 14.47
CA ARG A 199 8.20 -16.40 13.82
C ARG A 199 7.91 -17.64 14.68
N SER A 200 8.79 -17.99 15.60
CA SER A 200 8.57 -19.09 16.54
C SER A 200 7.57 -18.74 17.67
N ARG A 201 7.11 -17.49 17.74
CA ARG A 201 6.22 -16.99 18.78
C ARG A 201 4.77 -16.95 18.31
N LEU A 202 3.88 -17.49 19.11
CA LEU A 202 2.44 -17.31 18.91
C LEU A 202 2.08 -15.84 19.07
N ASN A 203 1.29 -15.32 18.14
CA ASN A 203 0.82 -13.93 18.14
C ASN A 203 1.95 -12.88 17.99
N TRP A 204 3.03 -13.21 17.25
CA TRP A 204 4.03 -12.22 16.87
C TRP A 204 3.40 -11.11 16.03
N GLN A 205 3.68 -9.88 16.37
CA GLN A 205 3.25 -8.72 15.59
C GLN A 205 4.34 -7.64 15.59
N CYS A 206 4.54 -7.03 14.44
CA CYS A 206 5.45 -5.90 14.28
C CYS A 206 4.69 -4.71 13.71
N CYS A 207 4.91 -3.53 14.26
CA CYS A 207 4.38 -2.29 13.70
C CYS A 207 5.53 -1.37 13.27
N PHE A 208 5.48 -0.90 12.04
CA PHE A 208 6.34 0.18 11.55
C PHE A 208 5.61 1.51 11.62
N THR A 209 6.32 2.57 12.01
CA THR A 209 5.86 3.94 11.86
C THR A 209 6.85 4.71 11.01
N LEU A 210 6.45 5.06 9.80
CA LEU A 210 7.34 5.62 8.78
C LEU A 210 6.88 6.99 8.32
N THR A 211 7.86 7.83 8.02
CA THR A 211 7.62 9.02 7.20
C THR A 211 7.63 8.59 5.74
N GLY A 212 6.53 8.83 5.00
CA GLY A 212 6.37 8.36 3.63
C GLY A 212 7.34 8.98 2.61
N HIS A 213 8.15 9.97 3.00
CA HIS A 213 9.09 10.65 2.11
C HIS A 213 10.53 10.55 2.61
N LYS A 214 11.46 10.54 1.66
CA LYS A 214 12.90 10.58 1.92
C LYS A 214 13.34 11.98 2.35
N ILE A 215 14.01 12.10 3.48
CA ILE A 215 14.57 13.39 3.93
C ILE A 215 15.95 13.55 3.31
N LYS A 216 16.18 14.68 2.62
CA LYS A 216 17.50 14.99 2.00
C LYS A 216 18.61 14.90 3.06
N GLY A 217 19.65 14.14 2.75
CA GLY A 217 20.78 13.89 3.66
C GLY A 217 20.54 12.80 4.71
N ARG A 218 19.36 12.14 4.70
CA ARG A 218 19.05 10.98 5.54
C ARG A 218 18.55 9.83 4.67
N PRO A 219 19.46 9.02 4.11
CA PRO A 219 19.11 7.93 3.20
C PRO A 219 18.32 6.80 3.88
N ASP A 220 18.30 6.78 5.19
CA ASP A 220 17.61 5.85 6.09
C ASP A 220 16.15 6.24 6.40
N THR A 221 15.66 7.36 5.84
CA THR A 221 14.26 7.78 5.98
C THR A 221 13.44 7.38 4.75
N GLY A 222 12.14 7.27 4.94
CA GLY A 222 11.21 6.82 3.92
C GLY A 222 11.12 5.29 3.85
N MET A 223 10.27 4.79 2.94
CA MET A 223 10.07 3.35 2.73
C MET A 223 10.97 2.85 1.60
N GLY A 224 11.93 1.95 1.89
CA GLY A 224 12.78 1.33 0.88
C GLY A 224 12.03 0.32 0.01
N GLN A 225 12.59 0.03 -1.17
CA GLN A 225 12.01 -0.94 -2.11
C GLN A 225 11.71 -2.30 -1.47
N TRP A 226 12.57 -2.78 -0.57
CA TRP A 226 12.36 -4.06 0.09
C TRP A 226 11.11 -4.08 0.98
N MET A 227 10.83 -2.99 1.70
CA MET A 227 9.63 -2.86 2.53
C MET A 227 8.38 -2.83 1.65
N HIS A 228 8.42 -2.04 0.57
CA HIS A 228 7.32 -1.98 -0.38
C HIS A 228 7.02 -3.36 -0.97
N LYS A 229 8.05 -4.07 -1.42
CA LYS A 229 7.94 -5.42 -1.96
C LYS A 229 7.35 -6.40 -0.95
N LYS A 230 7.86 -6.42 0.28
CA LYS A 230 7.35 -7.27 1.36
C LYS A 230 5.94 -6.90 1.79
N LEU A 231 5.61 -5.61 1.80
CA LEU A 231 4.31 -5.12 2.25
C LEU A 231 3.19 -5.30 1.22
N PHE A 232 3.46 -5.03 -0.04
CA PHE A 232 2.44 -5.09 -1.07
C PHE A 232 2.36 -6.46 -1.74
N LEU A 233 3.49 -7.11 -1.98
CA LEU A 233 3.50 -8.43 -2.60
C LEU A 233 3.34 -9.57 -1.59
N GLY A 234 3.59 -9.32 -0.30
CA GLY A 234 3.62 -10.36 0.73
C GLY A 234 4.66 -11.44 0.46
N GLU A 235 5.74 -11.08 -0.24
CA GLU A 235 6.76 -11.98 -0.73
C GLU A 235 8.13 -11.61 -0.17
N ASP A 236 9.00 -12.59 0.02
CA ASP A 236 10.41 -12.35 0.26
C ASP A 236 11.10 -11.89 -1.02
N THR A 237 12.41 -11.58 -0.95
CA THR A 237 13.22 -11.18 -2.11
C THR A 237 13.30 -12.26 -3.19
N LYS A 238 12.85 -13.50 -2.90
CA LYS A 238 12.79 -14.64 -3.83
C LYS A 238 11.39 -14.91 -4.35
N GLY A 239 10.39 -14.09 -3.95
CA GLY A 239 9.00 -14.25 -4.38
C GLY A 239 8.18 -15.23 -3.54
N HIS A 240 8.65 -15.65 -2.35
CA HIS A 240 7.89 -16.53 -1.47
C HIS A 240 6.99 -15.70 -0.53
N SER A 241 5.76 -16.14 -0.33
CA SER A 241 4.84 -15.52 0.64
C SER A 241 5.39 -15.63 2.06
N ILE A 242 5.49 -14.52 2.78
CA ILE A 242 6.10 -14.43 4.11
C ILE A 242 5.18 -13.91 5.21
N GLY A 243 3.88 -13.93 5.03
CA GLY A 243 2.94 -13.54 6.08
C GLY A 243 1.88 -12.55 5.63
N LYS A 244 1.21 -11.93 6.61
CA LYS A 244 0.15 -10.95 6.38
C LYS A 244 0.65 -9.54 6.66
N TYR A 245 0.46 -8.67 5.68
CA TYR A 245 0.91 -7.29 5.72
C TYR A 245 -0.25 -6.33 5.51
N LYS A 246 -0.21 -5.18 6.19
CA LYS A 246 -1.18 -4.11 5.98
C LYS A 246 -0.52 -2.74 6.13
N LEU A 247 -0.76 -1.87 5.15
CA LEU A 247 -0.37 -0.47 5.16
C LEU A 247 -1.56 0.41 5.55
N TRP A 248 -1.33 1.34 6.48
CA TRP A 248 -2.29 2.37 6.88
C TRP A 248 -1.69 3.75 6.60
N PRO A 249 -2.00 4.41 5.47
CA PRO A 249 -1.54 5.76 5.20
C PRO A 249 -2.29 6.76 6.09
N ALA A 250 -1.58 7.74 6.63
CA ALA A 250 -2.16 8.80 7.43
C ALA A 250 -1.61 10.17 7.02
N GLY A 251 -2.48 11.03 6.53
CA GLY A 251 -2.12 12.35 6.03
C GLY A 251 -2.29 13.47 7.05
N THR A 252 -1.69 14.63 6.78
CA THR A 252 -1.88 15.85 7.60
C THR A 252 -3.36 16.26 7.73
N PRO A 253 -4.26 16.03 6.74
CA PRO A 253 -5.70 16.22 6.93
C PRO A 253 -6.29 15.43 8.09
N ASP A 254 -5.73 14.27 8.41
CA ASP A 254 -6.19 13.35 9.46
C ASP A 254 -5.78 13.81 10.87
N ALA A 255 -4.83 14.74 10.95
CA ALA A 255 -4.33 15.25 12.22
C ALA A 255 -5.40 16.00 13.03
N ILE A 256 -5.31 15.87 14.35
CA ILE A 256 -6.17 16.60 15.31
C ILE A 256 -5.56 17.99 15.55
N TYR A 257 -5.38 18.76 14.48
CA TYR A 257 -4.84 20.12 14.56
C TYR A 257 -5.88 21.18 14.24
N PRO A 258 -5.71 22.43 14.75
CA PRO A 258 -6.56 23.53 14.38
C PRO A 258 -6.63 23.73 12.85
N LYS A 259 -7.81 24.04 12.34
CA LYS A 259 -8.05 24.26 10.90
C LYS A 259 -7.05 25.24 10.27
N ALA A 260 -6.67 26.31 10.98
CA ALA A 260 -5.69 27.28 10.50
C ALA A 260 -4.30 26.66 10.26
N SER A 261 -3.87 25.72 11.10
CA SER A 261 -2.59 25.02 10.93
C SER A 261 -2.62 24.08 9.73
N LYS A 262 -3.74 23.39 9.50
CA LYS A 262 -3.95 22.54 8.29
C LYS A 262 -3.92 23.38 7.02
N VAL A 263 -4.58 24.55 6.99
CA VAL A 263 -4.54 25.47 5.84
C VAL A 263 -3.12 25.95 5.56
N LYS A 264 -2.36 26.33 6.57
CA LYS A 264 -0.94 26.72 6.40
C LYS A 264 -0.09 25.58 5.85
N ALA A 265 -0.28 24.37 6.37
CA ALA A 265 0.42 23.18 5.89
C ALA A 265 0.06 22.88 4.43
N HIS A 266 -1.23 22.96 4.06
CA HIS A 266 -1.69 22.78 2.68
C HIS A 266 -1.06 23.80 1.72
N ILE A 267 -1.08 25.09 2.09
CA ILE A 267 -0.44 26.13 1.28
C ILE A 267 1.04 25.84 1.09
N LYS A 268 1.75 25.47 2.17
CA LYS A 268 3.19 25.20 2.13
C LYS A 268 3.54 23.98 1.29
N TRP A 269 2.83 22.88 1.45
CA TRP A 269 3.22 21.58 0.91
C TRP A 269 2.59 21.27 -0.45
N VAL A 270 1.41 21.80 -0.74
CA VAL A 270 0.66 21.49 -1.97
C VAL A 270 0.58 22.70 -2.91
N VAL A 271 0.11 23.85 -2.41
CA VAL A 271 -0.19 25.01 -3.29
C VAL A 271 1.08 25.68 -3.81
N ASN A 272 2.03 26.00 -2.92
CA ASN A 272 3.26 26.71 -3.31
C ASN A 272 4.14 25.90 -4.27
N PRO A 273 4.39 24.59 -4.07
CA PRO A 273 5.16 23.81 -5.03
C PRO A 273 4.52 23.77 -6.42
N LYS A 274 3.20 23.62 -6.51
CA LYS A 274 2.48 23.66 -7.81
C LYS A 274 2.62 25.02 -8.49
N LYS A 275 2.47 26.11 -7.74
CA LYS A 275 2.64 27.48 -8.27
C LYS A 275 4.04 27.71 -8.81
N ASN A 276 5.06 27.18 -8.16
CA ASN A 276 6.46 27.35 -8.55
C ASN A 276 6.91 26.34 -9.60
N LYS A 277 6.03 25.41 -10.03
CA LYS A 277 6.33 24.33 -10.99
C LYS A 277 7.53 23.46 -10.56
N ASP A 278 7.78 23.36 -9.27
CA ASP A 278 8.82 22.51 -8.71
C ASP A 278 8.25 21.10 -8.48
N GLN A 279 8.47 20.21 -9.41
CA GLN A 279 7.96 18.84 -9.39
C GLN A 279 8.46 18.05 -8.16
N ARG A 280 9.70 18.25 -7.75
CA ARG A 280 10.25 17.59 -6.57
C ARG A 280 9.57 18.06 -5.30
N ALA A 281 9.45 19.39 -5.12
CA ALA A 281 8.75 19.95 -3.97
C ALA A 281 7.24 19.59 -3.98
N GLN A 282 6.64 19.36 -5.15
CA GLN A 282 5.26 18.87 -5.26
C GLN A 282 5.14 17.46 -4.70
N ARG A 283 5.98 16.52 -5.14
CA ARG A 283 6.00 15.12 -4.64
C ARG A 283 6.25 15.05 -3.14
N GLU A 284 7.31 15.69 -2.68
CA GLU A 284 7.64 15.75 -1.26
C GLU A 284 6.49 16.37 -0.44
N GLY A 285 5.86 17.40 -0.98
CA GLY A 285 4.73 18.08 -0.35
C GLY A 285 3.49 17.21 -0.28
N GLU A 286 3.19 16.46 -1.33
CA GLU A 286 2.07 15.52 -1.38
C GLU A 286 2.26 14.34 -0.44
N ALA A 287 3.44 13.73 -0.41
CA ALA A 287 3.76 12.69 0.57
C ALA A 287 3.63 13.19 2.01
N ARG A 288 4.08 14.41 2.30
CA ARG A 288 3.91 15.05 3.62
C ARG A 288 2.46 15.36 3.96
N TRP A 289 1.65 15.71 2.94
CA TRP A 289 0.25 16.07 3.13
C TRP A 289 -0.64 14.84 3.26
N PHE A 290 -0.47 13.85 2.39
CA PHE A 290 -1.33 12.67 2.33
C PHE A 290 -0.78 11.46 3.10
N GLY A 291 0.48 11.46 3.49
CA GLY A 291 1.11 10.34 4.18
C GLY A 291 1.44 9.15 3.27
N GLY A 292 1.37 9.35 1.96
CA GLY A 292 1.75 8.33 0.97
C GLY A 292 3.25 8.09 0.90
N TRP A 293 3.63 7.07 0.17
CA TRP A 293 5.02 6.77 -0.11
C TRP A 293 5.57 7.67 -1.21
N GLU A 294 6.72 8.31 -0.95
CA GLU A 294 7.51 8.98 -1.97
C GLU A 294 8.67 8.07 -2.36
N SER A 295 8.67 7.61 -3.59
CA SER A 295 9.82 6.92 -4.12
C SER A 295 10.98 7.88 -4.41
N SER A 296 12.17 7.30 -4.56
CA SER A 296 13.41 8.01 -4.86
C SER A 296 13.33 8.89 -6.12
N ASP A 297 14.18 9.90 -6.20
CA ASP A 297 14.45 10.69 -7.42
C ASP A 297 14.61 9.76 -8.64
N GLY A 298 14.04 10.13 -9.77
CA GLY A 298 14.19 9.38 -11.02
C GLY A 298 13.07 8.40 -11.37
N LEU A 299 11.89 8.50 -10.75
CA LEU A 299 10.74 7.73 -11.21
C LEU A 299 10.22 8.19 -12.56
N VAL A 300 9.78 7.21 -13.35
CA VAL A 300 9.10 7.45 -14.62
C VAL A 300 7.74 8.09 -14.40
N ILE A 301 6.95 7.55 -13.47
CA ILE A 301 5.64 8.11 -13.07
C ILE A 301 5.79 8.77 -11.71
N SER A 302 5.76 10.08 -11.71
CA SER A 302 6.11 10.87 -10.55
C SER A 302 4.92 11.32 -9.70
N ASN A 303 3.72 11.27 -10.25
CA ASN A 303 2.50 11.79 -9.64
C ASN A 303 1.61 10.70 -9.02
N TRP A 304 2.10 9.48 -8.92
CA TRP A 304 1.42 8.41 -8.20
C TRP A 304 1.33 8.68 -6.70
N ASN A 305 0.14 8.50 -6.14
CA ASN A 305 -0.08 8.55 -4.69
C ASN A 305 -1.24 7.62 -4.32
N GLU A 306 -0.96 6.64 -3.48
CA GLU A 306 -1.89 5.60 -3.07
C GLU A 306 -3.19 6.15 -2.47
N ARG A 307 -3.10 7.25 -1.71
CA ARG A 307 -4.24 7.78 -0.98
C ARG A 307 -5.39 8.21 -1.88
N PHE A 308 -5.13 8.78 -3.03
CA PHE A 308 -6.19 9.27 -3.92
C PHE A 308 -6.33 8.49 -5.23
N HIS A 309 -5.37 7.60 -5.54
CA HIS A 309 -5.51 6.72 -6.69
C HIS A 309 -6.13 5.36 -6.34
N LEU A 310 -5.99 4.88 -5.08
CA LEU A 310 -6.51 3.56 -4.71
C LEU A 310 -7.99 3.60 -4.39
N LEU A 311 -8.70 2.61 -4.90
CA LEU A 311 -10.08 2.29 -4.56
C LEU A 311 -10.13 0.97 -3.78
N PRO A 312 -11.14 0.78 -2.92
CA PRO A 312 -11.34 -0.49 -2.23
C PRO A 312 -11.42 -1.67 -3.21
N SER A 313 -10.85 -2.81 -2.84
CA SER A 313 -10.83 -4.03 -3.66
C SER A 313 -12.23 -4.59 -3.97
N ASP A 314 -13.22 -4.28 -3.13
CA ASP A 314 -14.63 -4.65 -3.30
C ASP A 314 -15.42 -3.69 -4.22
N THR A 315 -14.73 -2.75 -4.88
CA THR A 315 -15.35 -1.83 -5.83
C THR A 315 -15.90 -2.61 -7.02
N LYS A 316 -17.21 -2.50 -7.22
CA LYS A 316 -17.91 -3.21 -8.30
C LYS A 316 -17.59 -2.58 -9.65
N ILE A 317 -17.22 -3.41 -10.61
CA ILE A 317 -17.05 -3.04 -12.01
C ILE A 317 -18.32 -3.45 -12.77
N GLU A 318 -19.05 -2.47 -13.28
CA GLU A 318 -20.33 -2.73 -13.94
C GLU A 318 -20.13 -3.43 -15.31
N GLY A 319 -21.14 -4.22 -15.69
CA GLY A 319 -21.08 -5.02 -16.92
C GLY A 319 -21.02 -4.18 -18.19
N ASP A 320 -21.73 -3.05 -18.20
CA ASP A 320 -21.87 -2.10 -19.30
C ASP A 320 -20.67 -1.16 -19.49
N TRP A 321 -19.71 -1.16 -18.54
CA TRP A 321 -18.50 -0.35 -18.72
C TRP A 321 -17.61 -0.93 -19.81
N THR A 322 -17.05 -0.05 -20.63
CA THR A 322 -16.16 -0.46 -21.72
C THR A 322 -14.84 -0.97 -21.16
N LYS A 323 -14.50 -2.20 -21.43
CA LYS A 323 -13.34 -2.90 -20.88
C LYS A 323 -12.21 -3.05 -21.89
N TYR A 324 -11.00 -2.89 -21.39
CA TYR A 324 -9.73 -3.02 -22.14
C TYR A 324 -8.81 -4.00 -21.42
N ARG A 325 -7.97 -4.67 -22.17
CA ARG A 325 -6.97 -5.59 -21.64
C ARG A 325 -5.66 -5.46 -22.40
N ALA A 326 -4.54 -5.42 -21.68
CA ALA A 326 -3.22 -5.45 -22.26
C ALA A 326 -2.38 -6.59 -21.67
N ILE A 327 -1.55 -7.21 -22.51
CA ILE A 327 -0.73 -8.37 -22.21
C ILE A 327 0.72 -8.03 -22.53
N ASP A 328 1.61 -8.29 -21.60
CA ASP A 328 3.06 -8.32 -21.78
C ASP A 328 3.54 -9.75 -21.58
N HIS A 329 4.02 -10.40 -22.65
CA HIS A 329 4.40 -11.82 -22.60
C HIS A 329 5.85 -12.00 -22.22
N GLY A 330 6.09 -12.77 -21.16
CA GLY A 330 7.41 -13.23 -20.76
C GLY A 330 7.51 -14.75 -20.74
N ILE A 331 8.70 -15.28 -21.06
CA ILE A 331 8.99 -16.74 -20.99
C ILE A 331 9.66 -17.05 -19.65
N LYS A 332 10.82 -16.48 -19.37
CA LYS A 332 11.54 -16.55 -18.09
C LYS A 332 11.23 -15.35 -17.19
N LYS A 333 10.67 -14.32 -17.76
CA LYS A 333 10.12 -13.17 -17.07
C LYS A 333 8.63 -13.37 -16.89
N PRO A 334 7.97 -12.65 -15.99
CA PRO A 334 6.53 -12.75 -15.82
C PRO A 334 5.77 -12.47 -17.12
N THR A 335 4.74 -13.25 -17.39
CA THR A 335 3.65 -12.81 -18.25
C THR A 335 2.71 -11.97 -17.41
N ALA A 336 2.56 -10.71 -17.78
CA ALA A 336 1.72 -9.75 -17.08
C ALA A 336 0.48 -9.41 -17.91
N VAL A 337 -0.65 -9.21 -17.24
CA VAL A 337 -1.88 -8.72 -17.86
C VAL A 337 -2.52 -7.69 -16.96
N LEU A 338 -3.01 -6.62 -17.57
CA LEU A 338 -3.69 -5.53 -16.88
C LEU A 338 -5.05 -5.27 -17.51
N TRP A 339 -6.08 -5.14 -16.69
CA TRP A 339 -7.45 -4.83 -17.12
C TRP A 339 -7.85 -3.43 -16.69
N LEU A 340 -8.46 -2.70 -17.61
CA LEU A 340 -8.98 -1.35 -17.42
C LEU A 340 -10.45 -1.29 -17.81
N ALA A 341 -11.26 -0.62 -16.99
CA ALA A 341 -12.65 -0.27 -17.30
C ALA A 341 -12.78 1.25 -17.47
N ALA A 342 -13.42 1.71 -18.54
CA ALA A 342 -13.78 3.10 -18.76
C ALA A 342 -15.24 3.32 -18.35
N THR A 343 -15.49 4.30 -17.50
CA THR A 343 -16.80 4.62 -16.93
C THR A 343 -17.58 5.59 -17.80
N PRO A 344 -18.92 5.66 -17.70
CA PRO A 344 -19.75 6.61 -18.45
C PRO A 344 -19.44 8.09 -18.21
N TRP A 345 -18.78 8.42 -17.09
CA TRP A 345 -18.41 9.79 -16.74
C TRP A 345 -16.94 10.11 -16.98
N GLY A 346 -16.23 9.23 -17.70
CA GLY A 346 -14.89 9.49 -18.24
C GLY A 346 -13.73 9.01 -17.37
N ASP A 347 -13.96 8.50 -16.17
CA ASP A 347 -12.92 7.92 -15.34
C ASP A 347 -12.54 6.52 -15.83
N LYS A 348 -11.31 6.11 -15.55
CA LYS A 348 -10.73 4.81 -15.85
C LYS A 348 -10.38 4.11 -14.54
N ILE A 349 -10.59 2.79 -14.50
CA ILE A 349 -10.28 1.99 -13.31
C ILE A 349 -9.47 0.78 -13.75
N LEU A 350 -8.25 0.68 -13.24
CA LEU A 350 -7.47 -0.55 -13.30
C LEU A 350 -8.04 -1.49 -12.23
N TYR A 351 -8.64 -2.62 -12.65
CA TYR A 351 -9.47 -3.41 -11.75
C TYR A 351 -9.01 -4.86 -11.57
N ARG A 352 -8.02 -5.30 -12.36
CA ARG A 352 -7.48 -6.65 -12.25
C ARG A 352 -6.08 -6.71 -12.81
N GLU A 353 -5.23 -7.52 -12.20
CA GLU A 353 -3.90 -7.85 -12.71
C GLU A 353 -3.69 -9.38 -12.74
N TYR A 354 -2.80 -9.81 -13.62
CA TYR A 354 -2.26 -11.16 -13.65
C TYR A 354 -0.75 -11.06 -13.80
N TYR A 355 -0.01 -11.87 -13.03
CA TYR A 355 1.44 -11.76 -12.99
C TYR A 355 2.05 -13.11 -12.61
N GLU A 356 2.48 -13.89 -13.60
CA GLU A 356 3.04 -15.23 -13.36
C GLU A 356 4.20 -15.57 -14.28
N THR A 357 5.12 -16.41 -13.79
CA THR A 357 6.31 -16.89 -14.49
C THR A 357 6.23 -18.40 -14.74
N ASP A 358 7.12 -18.88 -15.60
CA ASP A 358 7.42 -20.32 -15.78
C ASP A 358 6.23 -21.18 -16.19
N LEU A 359 5.28 -20.62 -16.92
CA LEU A 359 4.15 -21.33 -17.50
C LEU A 359 4.23 -21.32 -19.03
N VAL A 360 3.72 -22.38 -19.65
CA VAL A 360 3.49 -22.42 -21.10
C VAL A 360 2.30 -21.52 -21.50
N ILE A 361 2.29 -21.03 -22.74
CA ILE A 361 1.27 -20.08 -23.24
C ILE A 361 -0.16 -20.59 -23.02
N ALA A 362 -0.41 -21.87 -23.27
CA ALA A 362 -1.72 -22.49 -23.04
C ALA A 362 -2.21 -22.31 -21.59
N LYS A 363 -1.31 -22.46 -20.61
CA LYS A 363 -1.65 -22.30 -19.19
C LYS A 363 -1.84 -20.84 -18.80
N HIS A 364 -1.07 -19.92 -19.37
CA HIS A 364 -1.34 -18.49 -19.21
C HIS A 364 -2.73 -18.13 -19.75
N CYS A 365 -3.06 -18.59 -20.99
CA CYS A 365 -4.37 -18.33 -21.58
C CYS A 365 -5.51 -18.90 -20.73
N GLU A 366 -5.38 -20.15 -20.24
CA GLU A 366 -6.36 -20.77 -19.34
C GLU A 366 -6.62 -19.90 -18.10
N LYS A 367 -5.57 -19.50 -17.40
CA LYS A 367 -5.68 -18.69 -16.18
C LYS A 367 -6.25 -17.29 -16.45
N ILE A 368 -5.83 -16.64 -17.54
CA ILE A 368 -6.32 -15.33 -17.95
C ILE A 368 -7.80 -15.40 -18.31
N LEU A 369 -8.23 -16.40 -19.09
CA LEU A 369 -9.62 -16.61 -19.44
C LEU A 369 -10.49 -16.93 -18.22
N LYS A 370 -9.98 -17.75 -17.30
CA LYS A 370 -10.64 -18.02 -16.02
C LYS A 370 -10.81 -16.73 -15.19
N ALA A 371 -9.79 -15.89 -15.12
CA ALA A 371 -9.87 -14.61 -14.43
C ALA A 371 -10.87 -13.64 -15.07
N CYS A 372 -11.14 -13.76 -16.37
CA CYS A 372 -12.15 -12.98 -17.11
C CYS A 372 -13.56 -13.53 -16.97
N GLY A 373 -13.76 -14.67 -16.32
CA GLY A 373 -15.06 -15.34 -16.28
C GLY A 373 -15.58 -15.81 -17.64
N ASN A 374 -14.71 -15.93 -18.64
CA ASN A 374 -15.11 -16.34 -19.98
C ASN A 374 -15.39 -17.83 -20.03
N LYS A 375 -16.63 -18.21 -20.37
CA LYS A 375 -16.92 -19.52 -20.90
C LYS A 375 -16.17 -19.71 -22.22
N ARG A 376 -15.56 -20.88 -22.37
CA ARG A 376 -14.89 -21.26 -23.59
C ARG A 376 -15.86 -21.08 -24.79
N ARG A 377 -15.46 -20.27 -25.77
CA ARG A 377 -15.99 -20.44 -27.13
C ARG A 377 -15.47 -21.77 -27.63
N ASN A 378 -16.35 -22.58 -28.25
CA ASN A 378 -15.92 -23.76 -29.00
C ASN A 378 -14.79 -23.32 -29.92
N ILE A 379 -13.56 -23.70 -29.58
CA ILE A 379 -12.45 -23.54 -30.48
C ILE A 379 -12.64 -24.68 -31.50
N ASP A 380 -13.22 -24.38 -32.63
CA ASP A 380 -13.10 -25.18 -33.84
C ASP A 380 -11.64 -25.10 -34.29
N SER A 381 -10.73 -25.50 -33.42
CA SER A 381 -9.32 -25.55 -33.76
C SER A 381 -9.02 -26.92 -34.34
N TYR A 382 -8.56 -26.92 -35.54
CA TYR A 382 -7.97 -28.01 -36.30
C TYR A 382 -6.79 -28.69 -35.57
N TYR A 383 -6.44 -28.31 -34.36
CA TYR A 383 -5.19 -28.65 -33.72
C TYR A 383 -5.38 -29.22 -32.31
N ASP A 384 -4.85 -30.42 -32.15
CA ASP A 384 -4.51 -31.15 -30.94
C ASP A 384 -5.63 -31.52 -29.95
N GLU A 385 -5.87 -32.83 -29.84
CA GLU A 385 -6.70 -33.41 -28.79
C GLU A 385 -6.19 -33.13 -27.38
N GLU A 386 -4.87 -32.93 -27.22
CA GLU A 386 -4.24 -32.58 -25.96
C GLU A 386 -4.62 -31.17 -25.49
N ILE A 387 -4.79 -30.23 -26.44
CA ILE A 387 -5.31 -28.89 -26.16
C ILE A 387 -6.80 -28.96 -25.80
N LYS A 388 -7.57 -29.78 -26.45
CA LYS A 388 -9.00 -30.00 -26.15
C LYS A 388 -9.19 -30.55 -24.75
N SER A 389 -8.36 -31.50 -24.32
CA SER A 389 -8.46 -32.15 -23.00
C SER A 389 -8.06 -31.21 -21.85
N ASN A 390 -7.09 -30.32 -22.06
CA ASN A 390 -6.60 -29.39 -21.02
C ASN A 390 -7.46 -28.15 -20.81
N ILE A 391 -8.41 -27.85 -21.68
CA ILE A 391 -9.29 -26.67 -21.62
C ILE A 391 -10.70 -27.01 -21.06
N GLN A 392 -10.98 -28.24 -20.69
CA GLN A 392 -12.34 -28.74 -20.36
C GLN A 392 -12.90 -28.28 -18.99
N LEU A 393 -12.24 -27.41 -18.22
CA LEU A 393 -12.59 -27.13 -16.83
C LEU A 393 -12.98 -25.66 -16.60
N PHE A 394 -14.09 -25.19 -17.17
CA PHE A 394 -14.64 -23.89 -16.75
C PHE A 394 -16.08 -24.09 -16.27
N ASP A 395 -16.32 -23.76 -15.00
CA ASP A 395 -17.61 -23.80 -14.35
C ASP A 395 -18.61 -22.80 -14.95
N GLU A 396 -19.88 -23.18 -14.91
CA GLU A 396 -20.99 -22.46 -15.52
C GLU A 396 -21.38 -21.13 -14.84
N GLU A 397 -20.74 -20.77 -13.73
CA GLU A 397 -21.13 -19.64 -12.87
C GLU A 397 -20.51 -18.28 -13.24
N PHE A 398 -19.64 -18.17 -14.25
CA PHE A 398 -18.94 -16.93 -14.55
C PHE A 398 -19.61 -16.10 -15.64
N THR A 399 -19.83 -14.81 -15.36
CA THR A 399 -20.28 -13.82 -16.34
C THR A 399 -19.19 -13.60 -17.41
N ASN A 400 -19.55 -13.71 -18.69
CA ASN A 400 -18.62 -13.45 -19.79
C ASN A 400 -18.28 -11.96 -19.85
N GLU A 401 -17.05 -11.58 -19.45
CA GLU A 401 -16.56 -10.24 -19.75
C GLU A 401 -16.21 -10.11 -21.23
N THR A 402 -16.67 -9.04 -21.85
CA THR A 402 -16.33 -8.66 -23.22
C THR A 402 -15.36 -7.48 -23.20
N TYR A 403 -14.44 -7.42 -24.15
CA TYR A 403 -13.39 -6.39 -24.22
C TYR A 403 -13.46 -5.65 -25.54
N PHE A 404 -13.50 -4.31 -25.47
CA PHE A 404 -13.42 -3.46 -26.66
C PHE A 404 -12.07 -3.65 -27.36
N SER A 405 -10.98 -3.63 -26.59
CA SER A 405 -9.64 -3.90 -27.08
C SER A 405 -8.91 -4.86 -26.14
N SER A 406 -8.21 -5.82 -26.72
CA SER A 406 -7.27 -6.71 -26.05
C SER A 406 -6.00 -6.74 -26.86
N VAL A 407 -4.93 -6.19 -26.31
CA VAL A 407 -3.66 -5.99 -27.01
C VAL A 407 -2.53 -6.81 -26.39
N LEU A 408 -1.65 -7.31 -27.24
CA LEU A 408 -0.40 -7.96 -26.86
C LEU A 408 0.77 -7.09 -27.36
N ASP A 409 1.86 -7.05 -26.61
CA ASP A 409 3.09 -6.39 -27.07
C ASP A 409 3.38 -6.70 -28.54
N ALA A 410 3.58 -5.65 -29.35
CA ALA A 410 3.69 -5.78 -30.80
C ALA A 410 4.89 -6.62 -31.24
N HIS A 411 6.00 -6.57 -30.50
CA HIS A 411 7.17 -7.39 -30.78
C HIS A 411 6.88 -8.86 -30.49
N SER A 412 6.34 -9.14 -29.30
CA SER A 412 5.94 -10.50 -28.90
C SER A 412 4.86 -11.06 -29.82
N TYR A 413 3.87 -10.26 -30.22
CA TYR A 413 2.81 -10.68 -31.14
C TYR A 413 3.37 -11.26 -32.44
N ASN A 414 4.42 -10.65 -33.01
CA ASN A 414 5.02 -11.06 -34.28
C ASN A 414 6.16 -12.08 -34.13
N THR A 415 6.64 -12.33 -32.92
CA THR A 415 7.75 -13.26 -32.65
C THR A 415 7.28 -14.70 -32.89
N ARG A 416 8.03 -15.46 -33.70
CA ARG A 416 7.74 -16.88 -33.94
C ARG A 416 8.09 -17.72 -32.70
N SER A 417 7.19 -18.61 -32.32
CA SER A 417 7.44 -19.58 -31.28
C SER A 417 8.41 -20.66 -31.78
N ALA A 418 9.35 -21.05 -30.92
CA ALA A 418 10.27 -22.17 -31.20
C ALA A 418 9.54 -23.53 -31.25
N GLU A 419 8.38 -23.65 -30.63
CA GLU A 419 7.65 -24.90 -30.50
C GLU A 419 6.73 -25.19 -31.73
N ARG A 420 6.29 -24.13 -32.41
CA ARG A 420 5.36 -24.24 -33.56
C ARG A 420 5.69 -23.09 -34.53
N ASP A 421 5.59 -23.34 -35.83
CA ASP A 421 5.85 -22.32 -36.86
C ASP A 421 4.73 -21.26 -36.90
N ARG A 422 4.43 -20.66 -35.71
CA ARG A 422 3.40 -19.66 -35.49
C ARG A 422 3.92 -18.51 -34.64
N SER A 423 3.35 -17.31 -34.83
CA SER A 423 3.65 -16.20 -33.96
C SER A 423 2.98 -16.38 -32.58
N LEU A 424 3.52 -15.72 -31.55
CA LEU A 424 2.92 -15.74 -30.21
C LEU A 424 1.48 -15.19 -30.24
N GLY A 425 1.21 -14.14 -31.00
CA GLY A 425 -0.14 -13.60 -31.17
C GLY A 425 -1.11 -14.63 -31.75
N GLN A 426 -0.66 -15.41 -32.74
CA GLN A 426 -1.47 -16.50 -33.27
C GLN A 426 -1.73 -17.59 -32.23
N LEU A 427 -0.74 -17.95 -31.41
CA LEU A 427 -0.93 -18.93 -30.35
C LEU A 427 -1.93 -18.44 -29.29
N TYR A 428 -1.85 -17.19 -28.86
CA TYR A 428 -2.83 -16.62 -27.95
C TYR A 428 -4.26 -16.69 -28.52
N ASN A 429 -4.41 -16.34 -29.80
CA ASN A 429 -5.69 -16.41 -30.50
C ASN A 429 -6.20 -17.87 -30.63
N ASP A 430 -5.31 -18.83 -30.93
CA ASP A 430 -5.64 -20.25 -31.01
C ASP A 430 -6.12 -20.81 -29.67
N TYR A 431 -5.55 -20.36 -28.55
CA TYR A 431 -5.99 -20.73 -27.20
C TYR A 431 -7.22 -19.95 -26.70
N GLY A 432 -7.87 -19.19 -27.59
CA GLY A 432 -9.12 -18.50 -27.31
C GLY A 432 -8.98 -17.12 -26.67
N LEU A 433 -7.74 -16.63 -26.48
CA LEU A 433 -7.46 -15.31 -25.97
C LEU A 433 -7.26 -14.34 -27.14
N SER A 434 -8.34 -13.87 -27.76
CA SER A 434 -8.26 -12.93 -28.87
C SER A 434 -7.50 -11.68 -28.49
N CYS A 435 -6.44 -11.38 -29.23
CA CYS A 435 -5.64 -10.17 -29.05
C CYS A 435 -5.13 -9.65 -30.41
N THR A 436 -4.81 -8.37 -30.43
CA THR A 436 -4.19 -7.66 -31.54
C THR A 436 -2.85 -7.07 -31.09
N PRO A 437 -1.93 -6.74 -32.01
CA PRO A 437 -0.68 -6.08 -31.60
C PRO A 437 -0.96 -4.69 -31.02
N ALA A 438 -0.32 -4.40 -29.90
CA ALA A 438 -0.40 -3.09 -29.26
C ALA A 438 0.19 -1.99 -30.17
N LYS A 439 -0.35 -0.79 -30.08
CA LYS A 439 0.21 0.38 -30.76
C LYS A 439 1.58 0.70 -30.18
N SER A 440 2.55 0.89 -31.05
CA SER A 440 3.91 1.29 -30.66
C SER A 440 3.99 2.81 -30.52
N GLU A 441 4.04 3.30 -29.29
CA GLU A 441 4.34 4.70 -28.99
C GLU A 441 5.71 4.83 -28.32
N THR A 442 6.38 5.95 -28.54
CA THR A 442 7.66 6.24 -27.85
C THR A 442 7.42 6.58 -26.39
N PHE A 443 8.42 6.36 -25.54
CA PHE A 443 8.32 6.76 -24.13
C PHE A 443 8.02 8.26 -23.97
N ALA A 444 8.63 9.11 -24.79
CA ALA A 444 8.38 10.55 -24.78
C ALA A 444 6.91 10.92 -25.05
N THR A 445 6.18 10.09 -25.79
CA THR A 445 4.77 10.33 -26.13
C THR A 445 3.83 9.73 -25.08
N ILE A 446 4.13 8.50 -24.62
CA ILE A 446 3.17 7.75 -23.79
C ILE A 446 3.26 8.12 -22.31
N ILE A 447 4.45 8.43 -21.77
CA ILE A 447 4.60 8.76 -20.35
C ILE A 447 3.76 9.99 -19.97
N PRO A 448 3.78 11.11 -20.71
CA PRO A 448 2.92 12.25 -20.40
C PRO A 448 1.41 11.92 -20.42
N LYS A 449 0.98 10.97 -21.26
CA LYS A 449 -0.42 10.51 -21.27
C LYS A 449 -0.75 9.71 -20.01
N MET A 450 0.15 8.82 -19.58
CA MET A 450 -0.01 8.05 -18.34
C MET A 450 -0.05 8.98 -17.12
N GLU A 451 0.89 9.94 -17.05
CA GLU A 451 0.92 10.95 -15.98
C GLU A 451 -0.33 11.83 -15.99
N GLY A 452 -0.81 12.22 -17.17
CA GLY A 452 -2.04 13.01 -17.31
C GLY A 452 -3.27 12.29 -16.75
N LEU A 453 -3.39 10.97 -16.95
CA LEU A 453 -4.48 10.17 -16.36
C LEU A 453 -4.39 10.09 -14.83
N LEU A 454 -3.19 10.15 -14.29
CA LEU A 454 -2.91 10.08 -12.86
C LEU A 454 -2.76 11.48 -12.23
N GLU A 455 -2.97 12.57 -13.00
CA GLU A 455 -2.83 13.92 -12.45
C GLU A 455 -3.95 14.22 -11.45
N TYR A 456 -3.53 14.55 -10.23
CA TYR A 456 -4.47 14.94 -9.17
C TYR A 456 -5.00 16.35 -9.38
N ASP A 457 -6.31 16.48 -9.53
CA ASP A 457 -7.01 17.76 -9.57
C ASP A 457 -7.83 17.95 -8.27
N PRO A 458 -7.47 18.93 -7.42
CA PRO A 458 -8.21 19.22 -6.21
C PRO A 458 -9.62 19.76 -6.47
N LYS A 459 -9.94 20.18 -7.71
CA LYS A 459 -11.25 20.68 -8.11
C LYS A 459 -12.15 19.59 -8.68
N LYS A 460 -11.57 18.49 -9.20
CA LYS A 460 -12.32 17.35 -9.70
C LYS A 460 -12.87 16.55 -8.52
N PRO A 461 -14.18 16.26 -8.46
CA PRO A 461 -14.70 15.35 -7.43
C PRO A 461 -14.05 13.97 -7.55
N HIS A 462 -13.71 13.38 -6.41
CA HIS A 462 -13.22 12.00 -6.40
C HIS A 462 -14.31 11.03 -6.88
N ILE A 463 -13.94 9.96 -7.59
CA ILE A 463 -14.86 8.99 -8.19
C ILE A 463 -15.88 8.41 -7.19
N MET A 464 -15.53 8.30 -5.91
CA MET A 464 -16.43 7.82 -4.86
C MET A 464 -17.72 8.66 -4.73
N HIS A 465 -17.68 9.94 -5.10
CA HIS A 465 -18.89 10.77 -5.16
C HIS A 465 -19.83 10.33 -6.28
N GLU A 466 -19.29 9.96 -7.44
CA GLU A 466 -20.07 9.42 -8.56
C GLU A 466 -20.64 8.04 -8.23
N PHE A 467 -19.85 7.19 -7.58
CA PHE A 467 -20.32 5.88 -7.12
C PHE A 467 -21.51 6.01 -6.17
N TRP A 468 -21.42 6.92 -5.21
CA TRP A 468 -22.54 7.17 -4.29
C TRP A 468 -23.78 7.74 -4.99
N LYS A 469 -23.64 8.78 -5.82
CA LYS A 469 -24.76 9.37 -6.59
C LYS A 469 -25.47 8.36 -7.47
N ARG A 470 -24.76 7.36 -7.97
CA ARG A 470 -25.30 6.32 -8.85
C ARG A 470 -25.70 5.04 -8.11
N HIS A 471 -25.68 5.08 -6.79
CA HIS A 471 -26.03 3.93 -5.94
C HIS A 471 -25.16 2.67 -6.19
N LEU A 472 -23.92 2.85 -6.67
CA LEU A 472 -22.96 1.77 -6.88
C LEU A 472 -22.30 1.31 -5.59
N ILE A 473 -22.33 2.13 -4.55
CA ILE A 473 -21.87 1.81 -3.21
C ILE A 473 -22.95 2.17 -2.17
N PRO A 474 -23.04 1.40 -1.06
CA PRO A 474 -23.95 1.72 0.04
C PRO A 474 -23.62 3.06 0.70
N ASP A 475 -24.65 3.77 1.20
CA ASP A 475 -24.48 5.03 1.91
C ASP A 475 -23.51 4.92 3.09
N ALA A 476 -23.58 3.84 3.85
CA ALA A 476 -22.69 3.59 4.98
C ALA A 476 -21.20 3.49 4.56
N GLN A 477 -20.92 2.94 3.38
CA GLN A 477 -19.56 2.88 2.81
C GLN A 477 -19.09 4.27 2.40
N TYR A 478 -19.94 5.04 1.75
CA TYR A 478 -19.65 6.42 1.36
C TYR A 478 -19.42 7.32 2.57
N GLN A 479 -20.29 7.26 3.61
CA GLN A 479 -20.11 8.03 4.83
C GLN A 479 -18.82 7.66 5.56
N ARG A 480 -18.45 6.38 5.55
CA ARG A 480 -17.16 5.92 6.09
C ARG A 480 -15.99 6.50 5.31
N TRP A 481 -16.06 6.50 3.98
CA TRP A 481 -15.05 7.09 3.12
C TRP A 481 -14.94 8.61 3.34
N LEU A 482 -16.07 9.33 3.42
CA LEU A 482 -16.09 10.77 3.74
C LEU A 482 -15.44 11.07 5.09
N ALA A 483 -15.78 10.31 6.12
CA ALA A 483 -15.20 10.48 7.45
C ALA A 483 -13.68 10.27 7.45
N LEU A 484 -13.19 9.35 6.62
CA LEU A 484 -11.76 9.07 6.46
C LEU A 484 -11.02 10.16 5.67
N ASN A 485 -11.71 10.86 4.78
CA ASN A 485 -11.14 11.86 3.89
C ASN A 485 -11.59 13.29 4.22
N HIS A 486 -12.05 13.52 5.46
CA HIS A 486 -12.41 14.84 5.98
C HIS A 486 -13.34 15.65 5.05
N ASN A 487 -14.48 15.05 4.70
CA ASN A 487 -15.58 15.74 3.99
C ASN A 487 -15.12 16.57 2.78
N ASN A 488 -14.45 15.94 1.79
CA ASN A 488 -14.08 16.54 0.50
C ASN A 488 -12.72 17.26 0.37
N PHE A 489 -11.74 17.02 1.23
CA PHE A 489 -10.37 17.47 0.95
C PHE A 489 -9.68 16.62 -0.14
N LEU A 490 -10.29 15.50 -0.52
CA LEU A 490 -9.76 14.64 -1.56
C LEU A 490 -10.37 15.02 -2.90
N GLY A 491 -9.53 15.55 -3.81
CA GLY A 491 -9.87 15.75 -5.22
C GLY A 491 -9.84 14.42 -5.99
N GLY A 492 -9.94 14.49 -7.30
CA GLY A 492 -9.94 13.33 -8.18
C GLY A 492 -8.77 13.29 -9.16
N CYS A 493 -8.64 12.19 -9.85
CA CYS A 493 -7.81 11.98 -11.03
C CYS A 493 -8.66 11.38 -12.16
N GLU A 494 -8.07 11.01 -13.29
CA GLU A 494 -8.81 10.32 -14.35
C GLU A 494 -8.66 8.80 -14.30
N CYS A 495 -7.62 8.29 -13.64
CA CYS A 495 -7.38 6.86 -13.54
C CYS A 495 -7.18 6.45 -12.07
N TYR A 496 -7.94 5.44 -11.67
CA TYR A 496 -7.93 4.83 -10.35
C TYR A 496 -7.50 3.37 -10.44
N VAL A 497 -7.06 2.81 -9.32
CA VAL A 497 -6.53 1.45 -9.23
C VAL A 497 -7.15 0.74 -8.02
N LEU A 498 -7.57 -0.50 -8.15
CA LEU A 498 -8.02 -1.25 -6.98
C LEU A 498 -6.84 -1.58 -6.05
N GLU A 499 -7.08 -1.53 -4.76
CA GLU A 499 -6.03 -1.69 -3.72
C GLU A 499 -5.39 -3.08 -3.68
N ASP A 500 -5.96 -4.07 -4.35
CA ASP A 500 -5.45 -5.44 -4.47
C ASP A 500 -4.56 -5.69 -5.71
N LEU A 501 -4.30 -4.68 -6.53
CA LEU A 501 -3.35 -4.76 -7.63
C LEU A 501 -1.91 -4.52 -7.11
N PHE A 502 -1.38 -5.46 -6.37
CA PHE A 502 -0.12 -5.32 -5.63
C PHE A 502 1.12 -5.22 -6.53
N HIS A 503 1.16 -6.01 -7.61
CA HIS A 503 2.28 -5.96 -8.56
C HIS A 503 2.31 -4.63 -9.32
N PHE A 504 1.15 -4.13 -9.74
CA PHE A 504 1.04 -2.81 -10.38
C PHE A 504 1.56 -1.70 -9.46
N GLN A 505 1.11 -1.70 -8.20
CA GLN A 505 1.55 -0.72 -7.22
C GLN A 505 3.06 -0.82 -6.96
N SER A 506 3.60 -2.03 -6.91
CA SER A 506 5.04 -2.25 -6.76
C SER A 506 5.85 -1.71 -7.94
N GLU A 507 5.39 -1.97 -9.18
CA GLU A 507 6.10 -1.51 -10.36
C GLU A 507 6.01 0.00 -10.55
N ILE A 508 4.83 0.62 -10.42
CA ILE A 508 4.67 2.07 -10.61
C ILE A 508 5.51 2.88 -9.62
N THR A 509 5.71 2.35 -8.42
CA THR A 509 6.50 3.00 -7.37
C THR A 509 7.99 2.70 -7.43
N SER A 510 8.42 1.78 -8.28
CA SER A 510 9.82 1.39 -8.46
C SER A 510 10.37 1.59 -9.87
N TRP A 511 9.53 1.98 -10.83
CA TRP A 511 9.94 2.18 -12.23
C TRP A 511 10.74 3.47 -12.38
N GLN A 512 12.03 3.35 -12.70
CA GLN A 512 13.01 4.44 -12.67
C GLN A 512 13.48 4.85 -14.07
N ILE A 513 13.91 6.11 -14.20
CA ILE A 513 14.63 6.64 -15.34
C ILE A 513 16.13 6.31 -15.16
N ASN A 514 16.77 5.85 -16.21
CA ASN A 514 18.21 5.72 -16.25
C ASN A 514 18.82 7.11 -16.44
N GLU A 515 19.60 7.57 -15.47
CA GLU A 515 20.19 8.92 -15.45
C GLU A 515 21.16 9.19 -16.61
N GLU A 516 21.79 8.13 -17.18
CA GLU A 516 22.73 8.28 -18.29
C GLU A 516 22.01 8.41 -19.64
N THR A 517 20.87 7.72 -19.80
CA THR A 517 20.16 7.63 -21.09
C THR A 517 18.88 8.44 -21.16
N ASP A 518 18.44 8.98 -20.03
CA ASP A 518 17.16 9.67 -19.84
C ASP A 518 15.94 8.85 -20.33
N LYS A 519 16.05 7.52 -20.21
CA LYS A 519 15.01 6.56 -20.61
C LYS A 519 14.60 5.67 -19.43
N PRO A 520 13.35 5.19 -19.41
CA PRO A 520 12.93 4.21 -18.43
C PRO A 520 13.81 2.96 -18.44
N ILE A 521 14.12 2.46 -17.23
CA ILE A 521 14.82 1.19 -17.07
C ILE A 521 13.82 0.07 -17.35
N VAL A 522 14.13 -0.72 -18.39
CA VAL A 522 13.33 -1.90 -18.78
C VAL A 522 13.70 -3.10 -17.91
N LYS A 523 13.29 -3.04 -16.64
CA LYS A 523 13.52 -4.12 -15.67
C LYS A 523 12.38 -4.13 -14.66
N ASN A 524 11.69 -5.26 -14.54
CA ASN A 524 10.52 -5.42 -13.68
C ASN A 524 9.46 -4.33 -13.94
N ASP A 525 9.16 -4.10 -15.23
CA ASP A 525 8.23 -3.08 -15.71
C ASP A 525 7.08 -3.67 -16.55
N HIS A 526 6.72 -4.92 -16.28
CA HIS A 526 5.78 -5.70 -17.09
C HIS A 526 4.35 -5.14 -17.04
N LEU A 527 3.86 -4.77 -15.86
CA LEU A 527 2.55 -4.12 -15.73
C LEU A 527 2.60 -2.65 -16.16
N MET A 528 3.76 -1.99 -16.06
CA MET A 528 3.96 -0.67 -16.66
C MET A 528 3.93 -0.74 -18.18
N ALA A 529 4.45 -1.83 -18.78
CA ALA A 529 4.30 -2.10 -20.21
C ALA A 529 2.82 -2.30 -20.57
N CYS A 530 2.09 -3.13 -19.81
CA CYS A 530 0.65 -3.29 -20.00
C CYS A 530 -0.12 -1.97 -19.86
N PHE A 531 0.23 -1.13 -18.89
CA PHE A 531 -0.40 0.18 -18.70
C PHE A 531 -0.13 1.10 -19.88
N ARG A 532 1.10 1.13 -20.42
CA ARG A 532 1.41 1.85 -21.67
C ARG A 532 0.55 1.38 -22.84
N TYR A 533 0.43 0.07 -23.02
CA TYR A 533 -0.36 -0.49 -24.15
C TYR A 533 -1.83 -0.13 -24.02
N VAL A 534 -2.41 -0.25 -22.84
CA VAL A 534 -3.83 0.09 -22.63
C VAL A 534 -4.08 1.58 -22.79
N VAL A 535 -3.16 2.44 -22.36
CA VAL A 535 -3.28 3.90 -22.51
C VAL A 535 -3.14 4.31 -23.99
N SER A 536 -2.29 3.61 -24.77
CA SER A 536 -2.16 3.84 -26.22
C SER A 536 -3.46 3.54 -27.00
N GLU A 537 -4.35 2.72 -26.45
CA GLU A 537 -5.68 2.47 -27.01
C GLU A 537 -6.67 3.62 -26.77
N GLN A 538 -6.26 4.64 -25.99
CA GLN A 538 -7.10 5.82 -25.66
C GLN A 538 -8.47 5.39 -25.08
N PRO A 539 -8.48 4.72 -23.92
CA PRO A 539 -9.68 4.10 -23.40
C PRO A 539 -10.79 5.12 -23.12
N VAL A 540 -11.95 4.89 -23.71
CA VAL A 540 -13.17 5.69 -23.57
C VAL A 540 -14.38 4.79 -23.35
N TYR A 541 -15.46 5.35 -22.83
CA TYR A 541 -16.74 4.66 -22.69
C TYR A 541 -17.55 4.77 -23.98
N PHE A 542 -18.10 3.67 -24.48
CA PHE A 542 -18.90 3.61 -25.70
C PHE A 542 -20.39 3.38 -25.45
N GLY A 543 -20.80 3.05 -24.22
CA GLY A 543 -22.19 2.77 -23.87
C GLY A 543 -22.77 1.56 -24.58
N ASP A 544 -24.10 1.56 -24.81
CA ASP A 544 -24.84 0.46 -25.41
C ASP A 544 -24.48 0.17 -26.89
N ARG A 545 -23.70 1.06 -27.53
CA ARG A 545 -23.21 0.85 -28.91
C ARG A 545 -22.02 -0.08 -29.03
N TRP A 546 -21.51 -0.50 -27.93
CA TRP A 546 -20.28 -1.28 -27.90
C TRP A 546 -20.44 -2.65 -28.62
N ASP A 547 -21.58 -3.33 -28.51
CA ASP A 547 -21.82 -4.60 -29.16
C ASP A 547 -21.82 -4.44 -30.70
N GLU A 548 -22.39 -3.34 -31.21
CA GLU A 548 -22.39 -3.02 -32.65
C GLU A 548 -20.94 -2.76 -33.15
N ILE A 549 -20.15 -2.00 -32.37
CA ILE A 549 -18.75 -1.67 -32.74
C ILE A 549 -17.86 -2.92 -32.74
N VAL A 550 -18.07 -3.83 -31.78
CA VAL A 550 -17.28 -5.08 -31.70
C VAL A 550 -17.61 -6.00 -32.87
N ASP A 551 -18.85 -6.09 -33.28
CA ASP A 551 -19.24 -6.91 -34.44
C ASP A 551 -18.70 -6.30 -35.74
N ASP A 552 -18.68 -4.99 -35.90
CA ASP A 552 -18.05 -4.29 -37.02
C ASP A 552 -16.54 -4.53 -37.10
N GLN A 553 -15.83 -4.40 -35.95
CA GLN A 553 -14.39 -4.67 -35.87
C GLN A 553 -14.06 -6.15 -36.16
N ARG A 554 -14.85 -7.06 -35.63
CA ARG A 554 -14.70 -8.51 -35.93
C ARG A 554 -14.93 -8.82 -37.42
N THR A 555 -15.87 -8.14 -38.05
CA THR A 555 -16.15 -8.26 -39.45
C THR A 555 -15.03 -7.71 -40.31
N LEU A 556 -14.46 -6.53 -39.94
CA LEU A 556 -13.30 -5.95 -40.62
C LEU A 556 -12.03 -6.80 -40.46
N THR A 557 -11.80 -7.37 -39.29
CA THR A 557 -10.64 -8.25 -39.04
C THR A 557 -10.78 -9.56 -39.85
N ARG A 558 -11.97 -10.12 -39.94
CA ARG A 558 -12.25 -11.28 -40.81
C ARG A 558 -12.04 -10.94 -42.29
N GLN A 559 -12.48 -9.78 -42.76
CA GLN A 559 -12.30 -9.36 -44.16
C GLN A 559 -10.81 -9.10 -44.48
N GLN A 560 -10.03 -8.54 -43.57
CA GLN A 560 -8.57 -8.38 -43.73
C GLN A 560 -7.84 -9.73 -43.77
N GLN A 561 -8.26 -10.71 -42.97
CA GLN A 561 -7.67 -12.05 -42.99
C GLN A 561 -8.06 -12.84 -44.21
N THR A 562 -9.23 -12.60 -44.81
CA THR A 562 -9.67 -13.25 -46.05
C THR A 562 -9.18 -12.53 -47.30
N GLY A 563 -8.93 -11.19 -47.24
CA GLY A 563 -8.45 -10.41 -48.36
C GLY A 563 -6.98 -10.66 -48.76
N THR A 564 -6.17 -11.23 -47.87
CA THR A 564 -4.76 -11.54 -48.15
C THR A 564 -4.53 -12.87 -48.88
N ARG A 565 -5.59 -13.61 -49.23
CA ARG A 565 -5.48 -14.92 -49.94
C ARG A 565 -5.65 -14.86 -51.45
N TYR A 566 -5.88 -13.70 -52.06
CA TYR A 566 -6.10 -13.60 -53.51
C TYR A 566 -5.28 -12.51 -54.16
N THR A 567 -3.93 -12.61 -54.16
CA THR A 567 -3.08 -12.02 -55.21
C THR A 567 -1.80 -12.83 -55.30
N GLY A 568 -1.84 -13.90 -56.03
CA GLY A 568 -0.69 -14.70 -56.34
C GLY A 568 -1.04 -15.75 -57.39
N TYR A 569 -1.36 -15.30 -58.63
CA TYR A 569 -1.11 -15.98 -59.89
C TYR A 569 -1.54 -15.05 -61.02
N GLY A 570 -0.55 -14.48 -61.69
CA GLY A 570 -0.58 -13.75 -62.93
C GLY A 570 0.84 -13.47 -63.35
#